data_fef619cb99c086f4a851d77b4c267b98
#
_entry.id   fef619cb99c086f4a851d77b4c267b98
#
_cell.length_a   1.000
_cell.length_b   1.000
_cell.length_c   1.000
_cell.angle_alpha   90.00
_cell.angle_beta   90.00
_cell.angle_gamma   90.00
#
_symmetry.space_group_name_H-M   'P 1'
#
loop_
_entity.id
_entity.type
_entity.pdbx_description
1 polymer ?
#
loop_
_entity_poly.entity_id
_entity_poly.type
_entity_poly.pdbx_seq_one_letter_code
_entity_poly.pdbx_strand_id
1 'polypeptide(L)'
;MTELKVVVSEQAESVVGILTKRDVIRPHQTDFTNVGAVIICDCEIDTLKSTPVKVFDIPVFVVRTGTGMEGLSPNQVSQAEDTVLRDAYAVLDDEPSEREFYIRRLETAVQNYEHRSLPPFFRSLRRYVELGNSQFDCPGHQGGQFFRKHPAGRAFYDYFGEHIFRSDLCNADVQLGDLLIHEGYALEAQEHAAQVFNADKTYFVLNGTSSSNKVVLNALLAPGDIVLYDRNNHKSVSHGALVQAGAIPVYLETARNPFGSIGGIPEACFDETFLRERIAERAPEKAK
;
A
#
# COMPACT_ATOMS: atom_id res chain seq x y z
N MET A 1 6.28 6.34 -17.17
CA MET A 1 5.68 5.05 -16.74
C MET A 1 5.26 4.29 -17.97
N THR A 2 5.42 2.97 -17.97
CA THR A 2 4.79 2.14 -18.99
C THR A 2 3.29 2.28 -18.84
N GLU A 3 2.59 2.65 -19.90
CA GLU A 3 1.13 2.77 -19.92
C GLU A 3 0.50 1.42 -19.54
N LEU A 4 -0.51 1.42 -18.66
CA LEU A 4 -1.19 0.19 -18.28
C LEU A 4 -1.88 -0.43 -19.50
N LYS A 5 -1.73 -1.72 -19.66
CA LYS A 5 -2.27 -2.52 -20.76
C LYS A 5 -3.69 -2.98 -20.45
N VAL A 6 -4.39 -3.41 -21.48
CA VAL A 6 -5.74 -4.01 -21.35
C VAL A 6 -5.66 -5.47 -21.77
N VAL A 7 -6.11 -6.36 -20.90
CA VAL A 7 -6.28 -7.78 -21.23
C VAL A 7 -7.60 -7.96 -21.97
N VAL A 8 -7.54 -8.58 -23.14
CA VAL A 8 -8.76 -8.89 -23.94
C VAL A 8 -8.71 -10.34 -24.35
N SER A 9 -9.77 -11.09 -24.09
CA SER A 9 -9.88 -12.46 -24.61
C SER A 9 -10.24 -12.46 -26.09
N GLU A 10 -9.88 -13.52 -26.82
CA GLU A 10 -10.17 -13.63 -28.24
C GLU A 10 -11.66 -13.63 -28.53
N GLN A 11 -12.45 -14.28 -27.65
CA GLN A 11 -13.91 -14.30 -27.78
C GLN A 11 -14.52 -12.92 -27.56
N ALA A 12 -14.08 -12.19 -26.53
CA ALA A 12 -14.57 -10.83 -26.28
C ALA A 12 -14.22 -9.90 -27.44
N GLU A 13 -13.01 -9.98 -27.98
CA GLU A 13 -12.59 -9.20 -29.14
C GLU A 13 -13.43 -9.49 -30.39
N SER A 14 -13.82 -10.76 -30.60
CA SER A 14 -14.66 -11.14 -31.75
C SER A 14 -16.08 -10.52 -31.69
N VAL A 15 -16.58 -10.24 -30.47
CA VAL A 15 -17.92 -9.67 -30.26
C VAL A 15 -17.87 -8.14 -30.30
N VAL A 16 -17.09 -7.53 -29.43
CA VAL A 16 -17.09 -6.07 -29.28
C VAL A 16 -15.96 -5.34 -30.01
N GLY A 17 -15.01 -6.10 -30.59
CA GLY A 17 -13.83 -5.57 -31.24
C GLY A 17 -12.85 -4.91 -30.25
N ILE A 18 -11.86 -4.18 -30.79
CA ILE A 18 -10.89 -3.46 -29.94
C ILE A 18 -11.52 -2.17 -29.41
N LEU A 19 -11.72 -2.11 -28.09
CA LEU A 19 -12.31 -0.97 -27.38
C LEU A 19 -11.29 -0.01 -26.76
N THR A 20 -10.01 -0.15 -27.09
CA THR A 20 -8.94 0.67 -26.47
C THR A 20 -7.87 1.04 -27.49
N LYS A 21 -7.17 2.16 -27.24
CA LYS A 21 -5.95 2.55 -27.95
C LYS A 21 -4.69 2.06 -27.24
N ARG A 22 -4.84 1.47 -26.03
CA ARG A 22 -3.74 0.93 -25.23
C ARG A 22 -3.29 -0.40 -25.79
N ASP A 23 -2.09 -0.84 -25.43
CA ASP A 23 -1.60 -2.17 -25.76
C ASP A 23 -2.54 -3.24 -25.25
N VAL A 24 -2.94 -4.13 -26.14
CA VAL A 24 -3.80 -5.29 -25.84
C VAL A 24 -2.92 -6.51 -25.63
N ILE A 25 -3.18 -7.26 -24.56
CA ILE A 25 -2.50 -8.52 -24.25
C ILE A 25 -3.54 -9.63 -23.97
N ARG A 26 -3.12 -10.89 -24.13
CA ARG A 26 -3.99 -12.03 -23.88
C ARG A 26 -3.90 -12.49 -22.42
N PRO A 27 -4.98 -13.07 -21.84
CA PRO A 27 -5.02 -13.48 -20.44
C PRO A 27 -3.87 -14.41 -20.02
N HIS A 28 -3.42 -15.29 -20.92
CA HIS A 28 -2.36 -16.26 -20.66
C HIS A 28 -0.93 -15.71 -20.87
N GLN A 29 -0.78 -14.46 -21.28
CA GLN A 29 0.51 -13.82 -21.65
C GLN A 29 1.00 -12.82 -20.60
N THR A 30 0.33 -12.69 -19.48
CA THR A 30 0.66 -11.65 -18.49
C THR A 30 0.60 -12.15 -17.06
N ASP A 31 1.42 -11.54 -16.21
CA ASP A 31 1.37 -11.68 -14.76
C ASP A 31 0.41 -10.68 -14.07
N PHE A 32 -0.29 -9.87 -14.86
CA PHE A 32 -1.24 -8.82 -14.43
C PHE A 32 -0.64 -7.61 -13.70
N THR A 33 0.67 -7.52 -13.49
CA THR A 33 1.28 -6.39 -12.75
C THR A 33 1.23 -5.07 -13.50
N ASN A 34 1.02 -5.09 -14.82
CA ASN A 34 0.90 -3.91 -15.66
C ASN A 34 -0.45 -3.81 -16.39
N VAL A 35 -1.48 -4.45 -15.85
CA VAL A 35 -2.83 -4.48 -16.40
C VAL A 35 -3.72 -3.46 -15.71
N GLY A 36 -4.42 -2.65 -16.49
CA GLY A 36 -5.36 -1.63 -16.01
C GLY A 36 -6.85 -2.00 -16.15
N ALA A 37 -7.16 -2.96 -17.01
CA ALA A 37 -8.51 -3.53 -17.15
C ALA A 37 -8.45 -4.89 -17.82
N VAL A 38 -9.50 -5.68 -17.61
CA VAL A 38 -9.72 -6.98 -18.26
C VAL A 38 -11.06 -6.96 -18.99
N ILE A 39 -11.09 -7.43 -20.24
CA ILE A 39 -12.31 -7.60 -21.04
C ILE A 39 -12.40 -9.09 -21.43
N ILE A 40 -13.42 -9.76 -20.95
CA ILE A 40 -13.66 -11.19 -21.20
C ILE A 40 -15.14 -11.47 -21.51
N CYS A 41 -15.42 -12.62 -22.08
CA CYS A 41 -16.80 -13.08 -22.22
C CYS A 41 -17.37 -13.64 -20.91
N ASP A 42 -18.68 -13.63 -20.79
CA ASP A 42 -19.43 -14.23 -19.67
C ASP A 42 -19.05 -15.70 -19.43
N CYS A 43 -18.82 -16.48 -20.50
CA CYS A 43 -18.40 -17.87 -20.42
C CYS A 43 -16.94 -18.09 -19.94
N GLU A 44 -16.12 -17.06 -19.91
CA GLU A 44 -14.68 -17.13 -19.54
C GLU A 44 -14.37 -16.66 -18.11
N ILE A 45 -15.36 -16.17 -17.37
CA ILE A 45 -15.17 -15.56 -16.03
C ILE A 45 -14.42 -16.49 -15.07
N ASP A 46 -14.70 -17.79 -15.14
CA ASP A 46 -14.05 -18.77 -14.27
C ASP A 46 -12.53 -18.84 -14.48
N THR A 47 -12.04 -18.45 -15.65
CA THR A 47 -10.60 -18.39 -15.93
C THR A 47 -9.88 -17.35 -15.07
N LEU A 48 -10.57 -16.31 -14.63
CA LEU A 48 -10.00 -15.27 -13.77
C LEU A 48 -9.81 -15.73 -12.33
N LYS A 49 -10.45 -16.81 -11.88
CA LYS A 49 -10.31 -17.32 -10.50
C LYS A 49 -8.88 -17.73 -10.16
N SER A 50 -8.10 -18.14 -11.16
CA SER A 50 -6.68 -18.51 -11.02
C SER A 50 -5.72 -17.33 -11.20
N THR A 51 -6.22 -16.13 -11.45
CA THR A 51 -5.42 -14.92 -11.70
C THR A 51 -5.47 -13.95 -10.51
N PRO A 52 -4.51 -13.02 -10.39
CA PRO A 52 -4.51 -12.02 -9.34
C PRO A 52 -5.48 -10.85 -9.58
N VAL A 53 -6.36 -10.90 -10.57
CA VAL A 53 -7.27 -9.80 -10.96
C VAL A 53 -8.07 -9.28 -9.75
N LYS A 54 -8.63 -10.19 -8.95
CA LYS A 54 -9.40 -9.83 -7.75
C LYS A 54 -8.50 -9.28 -6.64
N VAL A 55 -7.30 -9.81 -6.48
CA VAL A 55 -6.31 -9.36 -5.47
C VAL A 55 -5.81 -7.95 -5.79
N PHE A 56 -5.62 -7.66 -7.08
CA PHE A 56 -5.17 -6.35 -7.55
C PHE A 56 -6.33 -5.35 -7.76
N ASP A 57 -7.57 -5.74 -7.53
CA ASP A 57 -8.78 -4.93 -7.75
C ASP A 57 -8.85 -4.34 -9.19
N ILE A 58 -8.42 -5.13 -10.18
CA ILE A 58 -8.43 -4.73 -11.58
C ILE A 58 -9.88 -4.72 -12.09
N PRO A 59 -10.34 -3.63 -12.74
CA PRO A 59 -11.69 -3.57 -13.29
C PRO A 59 -11.90 -4.60 -14.40
N VAL A 60 -12.95 -5.40 -14.25
CA VAL A 60 -13.34 -6.45 -15.20
C VAL A 60 -14.58 -6.01 -15.99
N PHE A 61 -14.48 -6.03 -17.29
CA PHE A 61 -15.58 -5.81 -18.23
C PHE A 61 -16.00 -7.15 -18.80
N VAL A 62 -17.26 -7.46 -18.70
CA VAL A 62 -17.82 -8.75 -19.16
C VAL A 62 -18.65 -8.50 -20.40
N VAL A 63 -18.29 -9.16 -21.49
CA VAL A 63 -19.04 -9.17 -22.75
C VAL A 63 -20.11 -10.27 -22.68
N ARG A 64 -21.36 -9.91 -22.85
CA ARG A 64 -22.48 -10.85 -22.86
C ARG A 64 -22.58 -11.52 -24.23
N THR A 65 -22.38 -12.81 -24.28
CA THR A 65 -22.51 -13.60 -25.53
C THR A 65 -23.76 -14.46 -25.56
N GLY A 66 -24.40 -14.68 -24.41
CA GLY A 66 -25.53 -15.60 -24.29
C GLY A 66 -25.18 -17.08 -24.38
N THR A 67 -23.95 -17.43 -24.75
CA THR A 67 -23.51 -18.83 -24.98
C THR A 67 -23.16 -19.56 -23.70
N GLY A 68 -22.85 -18.87 -22.62
CA GLY A 68 -22.55 -19.48 -21.30
C GLY A 68 -23.79 -20.01 -20.55
N MET A 69 -24.99 -19.78 -21.08
CA MET A 69 -26.27 -20.08 -20.42
C MET A 69 -27.09 -21.17 -21.11
N GLU A 70 -26.57 -21.75 -22.17
CA GLU A 70 -27.24 -22.85 -22.89
C GLU A 70 -27.37 -24.07 -21.97
N GLY A 71 -28.62 -24.48 -21.71
CA GLY A 71 -28.95 -25.65 -20.88
C GLY A 71 -29.24 -25.37 -19.40
N LEU A 72 -29.19 -24.12 -18.95
CA LEU A 72 -29.56 -23.71 -17.59
C LEU A 72 -31.07 -23.43 -17.49
N SER A 73 -31.70 -23.79 -16.36
CA SER A 73 -33.06 -23.37 -16.05
C SER A 73 -33.11 -21.84 -15.78
N PRO A 74 -34.29 -21.16 -15.94
CA PRO A 74 -34.43 -19.73 -15.71
C PRO A 74 -33.90 -19.23 -14.34
N ASN A 75 -34.07 -20.05 -13.29
CA ASN A 75 -33.56 -19.73 -11.95
C ASN A 75 -32.05 -19.90 -11.84
N GLN A 76 -31.43 -20.81 -12.56
CA GLN A 76 -29.98 -21.00 -12.61
C GLN A 76 -29.32 -19.92 -13.46
N VAL A 77 -29.96 -19.50 -14.54
CA VAL A 77 -29.53 -18.32 -15.34
C VAL A 77 -29.50 -17.06 -14.47
N SER A 78 -30.58 -16.78 -13.74
CA SER A 78 -30.65 -15.62 -12.85
C SER A 78 -29.61 -15.65 -11.73
N GLN A 79 -29.35 -16.80 -11.13
CA GLN A 79 -28.30 -16.94 -10.10
C GLN A 79 -26.88 -16.83 -10.68
N ALA A 80 -26.64 -17.36 -11.86
CA ALA A 80 -25.37 -17.26 -12.56
C ALA A 80 -25.10 -15.78 -12.97
N GLU A 81 -26.10 -15.10 -13.54
CA GLU A 81 -26.04 -13.68 -13.86
C GLU A 81 -25.76 -12.84 -12.63
N ASP A 82 -26.46 -13.05 -11.53
CA ASP A 82 -26.22 -12.31 -10.28
C ASP A 82 -24.79 -12.50 -9.74
N THR A 83 -24.22 -13.67 -9.88
CA THR A 83 -22.86 -13.97 -9.41
C THR A 83 -21.81 -13.33 -10.31
N VAL A 84 -22.01 -13.37 -11.62
CA VAL A 84 -21.14 -12.79 -12.64
C VAL A 84 -21.17 -11.27 -12.59
N LEU A 85 -22.36 -10.69 -12.42
CA LEU A 85 -22.58 -9.24 -12.42
C LEU A 85 -22.08 -8.56 -11.14
N ARG A 86 -22.03 -9.25 -10.01
CA ARG A 86 -21.55 -8.68 -8.73
C ARG A 86 -20.08 -8.28 -8.75
N ASP A 87 -19.25 -9.03 -9.46
CA ASP A 87 -17.80 -8.82 -9.50
C ASP A 87 -17.36 -8.06 -10.78
N ALA A 88 -18.28 -7.78 -11.71
CA ALA A 88 -18.00 -7.05 -12.94
C ALA A 88 -18.06 -5.52 -12.75
N TYR A 89 -17.06 -4.80 -13.27
CA TYR A 89 -17.11 -3.34 -13.32
C TYR A 89 -18.21 -2.84 -14.28
N ALA A 90 -18.38 -3.52 -15.39
CA ALA A 90 -19.46 -3.27 -16.36
C ALA A 90 -19.72 -4.50 -17.22
N VAL A 91 -20.96 -4.61 -17.70
CA VAL A 91 -21.37 -5.58 -18.73
C VAL A 91 -21.46 -4.84 -20.06
N LEU A 92 -20.94 -5.44 -21.11
CA LEU A 92 -20.94 -4.93 -22.48
C LEU A 92 -21.80 -5.86 -23.33
N ASP A 93 -22.68 -5.25 -24.12
CA ASP A 93 -23.51 -5.95 -25.10
C ASP A 93 -22.97 -5.72 -26.51
N ASP A 94 -23.31 -6.60 -27.47
CA ASP A 94 -22.93 -6.43 -28.89
C ASP A 94 -23.82 -5.38 -29.58
N GLU A 95 -23.65 -4.12 -29.16
CA GLU A 95 -24.39 -2.98 -29.68
C GLU A 95 -23.42 -1.98 -30.33
N PRO A 96 -23.31 -1.96 -31.66
CA PRO A 96 -22.37 -1.07 -32.36
C PRO A 96 -22.59 0.42 -32.05
N SER A 97 -23.83 0.83 -31.74
CA SER A 97 -24.18 2.22 -31.39
C SER A 97 -23.59 2.65 -30.04
N GLU A 98 -23.26 1.71 -29.14
CA GLU A 98 -22.72 2.01 -27.82
C GLU A 98 -21.18 1.93 -27.74
N ARG A 99 -20.52 1.58 -28.84
CA ARG A 99 -19.07 1.37 -28.87
C ARG A 99 -18.26 2.55 -28.34
N GLU A 100 -18.60 3.77 -28.72
CA GLU A 100 -17.89 4.96 -28.22
C GLU A 100 -18.11 5.19 -26.73
N PHE A 101 -19.28 4.83 -26.23
CA PHE A 101 -19.57 4.86 -24.80
C PHE A 101 -18.72 3.85 -24.05
N TYR A 102 -18.60 2.62 -24.56
CA TYR A 102 -17.77 1.57 -23.96
C TYR A 102 -16.28 1.94 -23.95
N ILE A 103 -15.76 2.52 -25.03
CA ILE A 103 -14.37 3.01 -25.10
C ILE A 103 -14.12 4.06 -24.01
N ARG A 104 -15.00 5.05 -23.86
CA ARG A 104 -14.86 6.08 -22.83
C ARG A 104 -14.95 5.51 -21.44
N ARG A 105 -15.87 4.58 -21.20
CA ARG A 105 -16.05 3.93 -19.90
C ARG A 105 -14.84 3.09 -19.51
N LEU A 106 -14.28 2.35 -20.46
CA LEU A 106 -13.06 1.57 -20.26
C LEU A 106 -11.88 2.48 -19.93
N GLU A 107 -11.65 3.53 -20.71
CA GLU A 107 -10.55 4.46 -20.45
C GLU A 107 -10.68 5.14 -19.10
N THR A 108 -11.89 5.55 -18.73
CA THR A 108 -12.15 6.11 -17.39
C THR A 108 -11.89 5.10 -16.28
N ALA A 109 -12.25 3.83 -16.47
CA ALA A 109 -11.98 2.79 -15.48
C ALA A 109 -10.49 2.55 -15.29
N VAL A 110 -9.72 2.49 -16.40
CA VAL A 110 -8.26 2.32 -16.34
C VAL A 110 -7.60 3.51 -15.66
N GLN A 111 -8.00 4.73 -15.98
CA GLN A 111 -7.49 5.95 -15.35
C GLN A 111 -7.80 5.99 -13.85
N ASN A 112 -9.03 5.64 -13.46
CA ASN A 112 -9.42 5.54 -12.06
C ASN A 112 -8.66 4.44 -11.32
N TYR A 113 -8.43 3.29 -11.96
CA TYR A 113 -7.64 2.22 -11.42
C TYR A 113 -6.17 2.66 -11.21
N GLU A 114 -5.56 3.25 -12.24
CA GLU A 114 -4.20 3.81 -12.15
C GLU A 114 -4.09 4.85 -11.04
N HIS A 115 -5.11 5.70 -10.90
CA HIS A 115 -5.16 6.70 -9.84
C HIS A 115 -5.28 6.07 -8.44
N ARG A 116 -6.09 5.04 -8.25
CA ARG A 116 -6.29 4.36 -6.97
C ARG A 116 -5.13 3.45 -6.57
N SER A 117 -4.45 2.86 -7.55
CA SER A 117 -3.35 1.91 -7.30
C SER A 117 -2.10 2.55 -6.70
N LEU A 118 -1.94 3.87 -6.82
CA LEU A 118 -0.81 4.60 -6.26
C LEU A 118 -1.19 5.27 -4.92
N PRO A 119 -0.35 5.11 -3.87
CA PRO A 119 -0.54 5.84 -2.63
C PRO A 119 -0.60 7.36 -2.87
N PRO A 120 -1.46 8.12 -2.16
CA PRO A 120 -1.75 9.53 -2.47
C PRO A 120 -0.51 10.41 -2.58
N PHE A 121 0.41 10.33 -1.62
CA PHE A 121 1.63 11.14 -1.65
C PHE A 121 2.54 10.77 -2.83
N PHE A 122 2.77 9.49 -3.09
CA PHE A 122 3.60 9.06 -4.22
C PHE A 122 3.00 9.47 -5.57
N ARG A 123 1.69 9.36 -5.73
CA ARG A 123 0.97 9.84 -6.92
C ARG A 123 1.20 11.33 -7.15
N SER A 124 1.09 12.13 -6.10
CA SER A 124 1.26 13.59 -6.18
C SER A 124 2.72 13.98 -6.43
N LEU A 125 3.66 13.31 -5.77
CA LEU A 125 5.09 13.50 -6.00
C LEU A 125 5.47 13.18 -7.45
N ARG A 126 4.98 12.07 -7.98
CA ARG A 126 5.18 11.68 -9.38
C ARG A 126 4.68 12.77 -10.33
N ARG A 127 3.43 13.25 -10.13
CA ARG A 127 2.85 14.33 -10.92
C ARG A 127 3.69 15.61 -10.83
N TYR A 128 4.14 15.96 -9.64
CA TYR A 128 5.02 17.10 -9.43
C TYR A 128 6.32 17.01 -10.24
N VAL A 129 6.95 15.85 -10.23
CA VAL A 129 8.18 15.58 -11.01
C VAL A 129 7.92 15.68 -12.52
N GLU A 130 6.80 15.13 -12.99
CA GLU A 130 6.39 15.16 -14.41
C GLU A 130 6.07 16.57 -14.92
N LEU A 131 5.64 17.51 -14.06
CA LEU A 131 5.43 18.91 -14.42
C LEU A 131 6.72 19.62 -14.86
N GLY A 132 7.88 19.11 -14.48
CA GLY A 132 9.16 19.64 -14.93
C GLY A 132 9.54 21.00 -14.38
N ASN A 133 8.93 21.42 -13.27
CA ASN A 133 9.23 22.72 -12.64
C ASN A 133 10.71 22.83 -12.26
N SER A 134 11.27 24.03 -12.40
CA SER A 134 12.59 24.33 -11.91
C SER A 134 12.57 24.55 -10.39
N GLN A 135 13.47 23.86 -9.69
CA GLN A 135 13.60 23.96 -8.23
C GLN A 135 14.61 25.05 -7.89
N PHE A 136 14.18 26.05 -7.08
CA PHE A 136 15.02 27.14 -6.62
C PHE A 136 15.15 27.20 -5.09
N ASP A 137 14.68 26.18 -4.40
CA ASP A 137 14.72 25.98 -2.95
C ASP A 137 15.71 24.90 -2.53
N CYS A 138 15.58 24.35 -1.31
CA CYS A 138 16.34 23.16 -0.90
C CYS A 138 15.69 21.88 -1.46
N PRO A 139 16.52 20.86 -1.74
CA PRO A 139 17.97 20.80 -1.59
C PRO A 139 18.73 21.53 -2.70
N GLY A 140 19.95 22.01 -2.39
CA GLY A 140 20.76 22.83 -3.29
C GLY A 140 21.23 22.19 -4.59
N HIS A 141 21.00 20.89 -4.80
CA HIS A 141 21.29 20.23 -6.10
C HIS A 141 20.27 20.57 -7.20
N GLN A 142 19.14 21.21 -6.86
CA GLN A 142 18.14 21.71 -7.79
C GLN A 142 17.69 20.67 -8.82
N GLY A 143 17.05 19.61 -8.35
CA GLY A 143 16.63 18.48 -9.21
C GLY A 143 17.81 17.71 -9.84
N GLY A 144 18.96 17.74 -9.20
CA GLY A 144 20.17 17.03 -9.65
C GLY A 144 21.02 17.78 -10.68
N GLN A 145 20.64 18.99 -11.10
CA GLN A 145 21.37 19.73 -12.13
C GLN A 145 22.82 20.01 -11.75
N PHE A 146 23.09 20.30 -10.46
CA PHE A 146 24.46 20.58 -10.00
C PHE A 146 25.38 19.37 -10.02
N PHE A 147 24.85 18.15 -9.87
CA PHE A 147 25.66 16.93 -10.03
C PHE A 147 26.21 16.79 -11.43
N ARG A 148 25.48 17.24 -12.45
CA ARG A 148 25.87 17.09 -13.86
C ARG A 148 27.03 17.99 -14.31
N LYS A 149 27.49 18.92 -13.43
CA LYS A 149 28.57 19.87 -13.74
C LYS A 149 29.98 19.32 -13.52
N HIS A 150 30.12 18.12 -12.96
CA HIS A 150 31.39 17.46 -12.68
C HIS A 150 31.33 15.97 -13.06
N PRO A 151 32.41 15.36 -13.61
CA PRO A 151 32.38 13.95 -14.03
C PRO A 151 31.92 12.95 -12.94
N ALA A 152 32.43 13.10 -11.71
CA ALA A 152 32.01 12.25 -10.60
C ALA A 152 30.51 12.45 -10.24
N GLY A 153 30.06 13.70 -10.25
CA GLY A 153 28.64 14.02 -10.04
C GLY A 153 27.76 13.49 -11.17
N ARG A 154 28.24 13.54 -12.41
CA ARG A 154 27.55 12.98 -13.56
C ARG A 154 27.38 11.47 -13.44
N ALA A 155 28.41 10.73 -13.02
CA ALA A 155 28.34 9.29 -12.78
C ALA A 155 27.30 8.96 -11.68
N PHE A 156 27.25 9.77 -10.63
CA PHE A 156 26.25 9.63 -9.55
C PHE A 156 24.83 9.89 -10.07
N TYR A 157 24.63 10.97 -10.84
CA TYR A 157 23.35 11.28 -11.45
C TYR A 157 22.86 10.19 -12.42
N ASP A 158 23.73 9.69 -13.28
CA ASP A 158 23.38 8.66 -14.26
C ASP A 158 23.06 7.31 -13.58
N TYR A 159 23.71 7.02 -12.44
CA TYR A 159 23.44 5.80 -11.66
C TYR A 159 22.05 5.82 -11.01
N PHE A 160 21.66 6.93 -10.38
CA PHE A 160 20.37 7.02 -9.68
C PHE A 160 19.20 7.43 -10.57
N GLY A 161 19.48 8.10 -11.68
CA GLY A 161 18.45 8.61 -12.58
C GLY A 161 17.82 9.93 -12.13
N GLU A 162 17.25 10.66 -13.08
CA GLU A 162 16.71 12.01 -12.87
C GLU A 162 15.60 12.06 -11.81
N HIS A 163 14.71 11.08 -11.80
CA HIS A 163 13.52 11.12 -10.98
C HIS A 163 13.81 11.16 -9.47
N ILE A 164 14.87 10.49 -9.02
CA ILE A 164 15.22 10.51 -7.60
C ILE A 164 15.62 11.89 -7.12
N PHE A 165 16.40 12.63 -7.93
CA PHE A 165 16.82 13.99 -7.58
C PHE A 165 15.69 15.00 -7.70
N ARG A 166 14.77 14.81 -8.64
CA ARG A 166 13.59 15.65 -8.79
C ARG A 166 12.53 15.39 -7.73
N SER A 167 12.58 14.23 -7.08
CA SER A 167 11.71 13.87 -5.96
C SER A 167 12.28 14.27 -4.60
N ASP A 168 13.53 14.71 -4.53
CA ASP A 168 14.12 15.24 -3.32
C ASP A 168 13.80 16.73 -3.21
N LEU A 169 12.80 17.04 -2.39
CA LEU A 169 12.13 18.34 -2.29
C LEU A 169 12.10 18.83 -0.85
N CYS A 170 11.85 20.12 -0.69
CA CYS A 170 11.53 20.69 0.62
C CYS A 170 10.23 20.07 1.17
N ASN A 171 10.22 19.76 2.46
CA ASN A 171 9.07 19.15 3.13
C ASN A 171 7.84 20.05 3.25
N ALA A 172 7.99 21.34 2.95
CA ALA A 172 6.94 22.35 2.97
C ALA A 172 6.63 22.89 1.56
N ASP A 173 6.79 22.07 0.51
CA ASP A 173 6.38 22.46 -0.83
C ASP A 173 4.86 22.60 -0.90
N VAL A 174 4.39 23.78 -1.30
CA VAL A 174 2.96 24.15 -1.30
C VAL A 174 2.08 23.24 -2.18
N GLN A 175 2.67 22.55 -3.15
CA GLN A 175 1.94 21.63 -4.02
C GLN A 175 1.79 20.22 -3.42
N LEU A 176 2.68 19.85 -2.47
CA LEU A 176 2.68 18.54 -1.84
C LEU A 176 2.08 18.56 -0.42
N GLY A 177 1.93 19.74 0.15
CA GLY A 177 1.50 19.93 1.53
C GLY A 177 2.66 19.76 2.52
N ASP A 178 2.37 19.94 3.80
CA ASP A 178 3.36 19.88 4.87
C ASP A 178 3.05 18.75 5.84
N LEU A 179 4.00 17.82 5.99
CA LEU A 179 3.87 16.69 6.90
C LEU A 179 3.87 17.15 8.38
N LEU A 180 4.56 18.23 8.71
CA LEU A 180 4.68 18.71 10.09
C LEU A 180 3.35 19.24 10.64
N ILE A 181 2.58 19.94 9.79
CA ILE A 181 1.27 20.50 10.17
C ILE A 181 0.09 19.67 9.62
N HIS A 182 0.38 18.54 8.99
CA HIS A 182 -0.61 17.60 8.47
C HIS A 182 -1.55 18.25 7.44
N GLU A 183 -1.00 18.78 6.35
CA GLU A 183 -1.75 19.39 5.26
C GLU A 183 -1.54 18.72 3.92
N GLY A 184 -2.47 18.97 2.98
CA GLY A 184 -2.38 18.57 1.58
C GLY A 184 -2.23 17.07 1.39
N TYR A 185 -1.45 16.64 0.42
CA TYR A 185 -1.24 15.23 0.10
C TYR A 185 -0.52 14.44 1.19
N ALA A 186 0.21 15.10 2.08
CA ALA A 186 0.79 14.47 3.27
C ALA A 186 -0.33 14.00 4.24
N LEU A 187 -1.36 14.82 4.44
CA LEU A 187 -2.55 14.45 5.22
C LEU A 187 -3.34 13.33 4.53
N GLU A 188 -3.64 13.47 3.23
CA GLU A 188 -4.35 12.42 2.47
C GLU A 188 -3.64 11.06 2.55
N ALA A 189 -2.30 11.06 2.52
CA ALA A 189 -1.53 9.83 2.67
C ALA A 189 -1.64 9.21 4.06
N GLN A 190 -1.68 10.03 5.12
CA GLN A 190 -1.91 9.55 6.50
C GLN A 190 -3.31 8.98 6.68
N GLU A 191 -4.33 9.64 6.13
CA GLU A 191 -5.71 9.16 6.15
C GLU A 191 -5.88 7.85 5.37
N HIS A 192 -5.26 7.77 4.19
CA HIS A 192 -5.24 6.52 3.42
C HIS A 192 -4.54 5.38 4.17
N ALA A 193 -3.39 5.64 4.79
CA ALA A 193 -2.71 4.65 5.61
C ALA A 193 -3.56 4.22 6.82
N ALA A 194 -4.26 5.15 7.46
CA ALA A 194 -5.19 4.82 8.55
C ALA A 194 -6.30 3.86 8.08
N GLN A 195 -6.87 4.10 6.91
CA GLN A 195 -7.87 3.19 6.32
C GLN A 195 -7.30 1.81 6.02
N VAL A 196 -6.10 1.74 5.40
CA VAL A 196 -5.44 0.47 5.05
C VAL A 196 -5.13 -0.38 6.28
N PHE A 197 -4.68 0.26 7.37
CA PHE A 197 -4.34 -0.42 8.63
C PHE A 197 -5.51 -0.53 9.61
N ASN A 198 -6.72 -0.09 9.22
CA ASN A 198 -7.91 -0.03 10.07
C ASN A 198 -7.63 0.64 11.42
N ALA A 199 -6.97 1.79 11.37
CA ALA A 199 -6.62 2.62 12.52
C ALA A 199 -7.39 3.94 12.51
N ASP A 200 -7.64 4.54 13.66
CA ASP A 200 -8.29 5.85 13.76
C ASP A 200 -7.41 6.96 13.16
N LYS A 201 -6.09 6.85 13.36
CA LYS A 201 -5.09 7.77 12.83
C LYS A 201 -3.77 7.07 12.55
N THR A 202 -3.04 7.57 11.57
CA THR A 202 -1.68 7.16 11.26
C THR A 202 -0.78 8.38 11.16
N TYR A 203 0.41 8.29 11.74
CA TYR A 203 1.44 9.31 11.66
C TYR A 203 2.69 8.74 11.01
N PHE A 204 3.25 9.44 10.03
CA PHE A 204 4.51 9.06 9.42
C PHE A 204 5.68 9.56 10.26
N VAL A 205 6.47 8.64 10.80
CA VAL A 205 7.68 8.95 11.56
C VAL A 205 8.90 8.72 10.69
N LEU A 206 9.43 9.79 10.11
CA LEU A 206 10.47 9.73 9.08
C LEU A 206 11.85 9.29 9.61
N ASN A 207 12.09 9.44 10.90
CA ASN A 207 13.38 9.10 11.54
C ASN A 207 13.47 7.64 11.98
N GLY A 208 12.68 6.78 11.34
CA GLY A 208 12.70 5.33 11.53
C GLY A 208 11.98 4.83 12.78
N THR A 209 11.83 3.51 12.88
CA THR A 209 11.14 2.81 13.97
C THR A 209 11.70 3.13 15.36
N SER A 210 12.99 3.43 15.46
CA SER A 210 13.59 3.86 16.72
C SER A 210 12.95 5.13 17.28
N SER A 211 12.62 6.07 16.41
CA SER A 211 11.91 7.30 16.81
C SER A 211 10.45 7.01 17.15
N SER A 212 9.78 6.16 16.38
CA SER A 212 8.41 5.72 16.69
C SER A 212 8.31 5.08 18.07
N ASN A 213 9.21 4.15 18.39
CA ASN A 213 9.27 3.52 19.72
C ASN A 213 9.44 4.55 20.84
N LYS A 214 10.34 5.51 20.66
CA LYS A 214 10.55 6.57 21.67
C LYS A 214 9.33 7.48 21.82
N VAL A 215 8.70 7.89 20.73
CA VAL A 215 7.49 8.72 20.77
C VAL A 215 6.36 8.01 21.53
N VAL A 216 6.09 6.74 21.20
CA VAL A 216 5.05 5.95 21.87
C VAL A 216 5.35 5.77 23.36
N LEU A 217 6.58 5.39 23.69
CA LEU A 217 6.94 5.12 25.09
C LEU A 217 6.93 6.40 25.94
N ASN A 218 7.39 7.53 25.41
CA ASN A 218 7.33 8.80 26.13
C ASN A 218 5.88 9.37 26.23
N ALA A 219 4.99 8.99 25.32
CA ALA A 219 3.59 9.36 25.42
C ALA A 219 2.80 8.54 26.47
N LEU A 220 3.21 7.28 26.70
CA LEU A 220 2.50 6.33 27.57
C LEU A 220 3.08 6.25 28.98
N LEU A 221 4.34 6.60 29.20
CA LEU A 221 5.07 6.36 30.43
C LEU A 221 5.48 7.69 31.10
N ALA A 222 5.34 7.69 32.41
CA ALA A 222 5.86 8.74 33.30
C ALA A 222 6.98 8.19 34.21
N PRO A 223 7.81 9.05 34.81
CA PRO A 223 8.83 8.61 35.77
C PRO A 223 8.24 7.77 36.89
N GLY A 224 8.81 6.59 37.11
CA GLY A 224 8.35 5.63 38.10
C GLY A 224 7.21 4.70 37.68
N ASP A 225 6.70 4.80 36.46
CA ASP A 225 5.77 3.80 35.93
C ASP A 225 6.48 2.46 35.71
N ILE A 226 5.72 1.37 35.82
CA ILE A 226 6.25 0.03 35.60
C ILE A 226 6.09 -0.32 34.11
N VAL A 227 7.14 -0.88 33.53
CA VAL A 227 7.10 -1.45 32.18
C VAL A 227 7.53 -2.91 32.22
N LEU A 228 6.65 -3.79 31.76
CA LEU A 228 6.93 -5.22 31.59
C LEU A 228 7.53 -5.44 30.22
N TYR A 229 8.71 -6.04 30.12
CA TYR A 229 9.27 -6.40 28.82
C TYR A 229 10.40 -7.42 28.94
N ASP A 230 10.71 -8.06 27.82
CA ASP A 230 11.82 -8.99 27.76
C ASP A 230 13.16 -8.27 27.47
N ARG A 231 14.26 -8.97 27.59
CA ARG A 231 15.59 -8.45 27.26
C ARG A 231 15.89 -8.42 25.77
N ASN A 232 15.06 -9.04 24.96
CA ASN A 232 15.26 -9.19 23.52
C ASN A 232 14.65 -8.03 22.73
N ASN A 233 14.30 -6.93 23.39
CA ASN A 233 13.77 -5.75 22.75
C ASN A 233 14.86 -4.93 22.05
N HIS A 234 14.44 -4.18 21.03
CA HIS A 234 15.32 -3.24 20.36
C HIS A 234 15.78 -2.13 21.32
N LYS A 235 17.02 -1.66 21.18
CA LYS A 235 17.59 -0.61 22.02
C LYS A 235 16.73 0.64 22.19
N SER A 236 15.98 1.03 21.14
CA SER A 236 15.10 2.20 21.21
C SER A 236 13.97 2.06 22.22
N VAL A 237 13.51 0.82 22.49
CA VAL A 237 12.50 0.54 23.53
C VAL A 237 13.09 0.82 24.91
N SER A 238 14.28 0.27 25.21
CA SER A 238 14.98 0.54 26.48
C SER A 238 15.32 2.03 26.64
N HIS A 239 15.80 2.68 25.58
CA HIS A 239 16.07 4.12 25.62
C HIS A 239 14.81 4.96 25.83
N GLY A 240 13.72 4.67 25.16
CA GLY A 240 12.45 5.37 25.32
C GLY A 240 11.85 5.18 26.71
N ALA A 241 11.71 3.93 27.14
CA ALA A 241 11.05 3.60 28.41
C ALA A 241 11.90 3.94 29.65
N LEU A 242 13.19 3.50 29.66
CA LEU A 242 13.99 3.56 30.88
C LEU A 242 14.78 4.86 31.00
N VAL A 243 15.42 5.30 29.90
CA VAL A 243 16.31 6.46 29.94
C VAL A 243 15.51 7.76 29.79
N GLN A 244 14.59 7.83 28.84
CA GLN A 244 13.85 9.07 28.57
C GLN A 244 12.62 9.22 29.46
N ALA A 245 11.78 8.18 29.55
CA ALA A 245 10.55 8.24 30.37
C ALA A 245 10.77 7.95 31.87
N GLY A 246 11.94 7.35 32.25
CA GLY A 246 12.27 7.05 33.65
C GLY A 246 11.40 5.94 34.24
N ALA A 247 10.92 5.00 33.43
CA ALA A 247 10.12 3.87 33.89
C ALA A 247 10.98 2.81 34.60
N ILE A 248 10.35 2.07 35.49
CA ILE A 248 10.96 0.95 36.25
C ILE A 248 10.77 -0.36 35.45
N PRO A 249 11.85 -1.03 35.03
CA PRO A 249 11.73 -2.25 34.25
C PRO A 249 11.43 -3.46 35.12
N VAL A 250 10.44 -4.24 34.72
CA VAL A 250 10.20 -5.60 35.21
C VAL A 250 10.46 -6.57 34.04
N TYR A 251 11.56 -7.31 34.13
CA TYR A 251 11.97 -8.19 33.05
C TYR A 251 11.24 -9.54 33.12
N LEU A 252 10.69 -9.95 31.97
CA LEU A 252 10.15 -11.27 31.73
C LEU A 252 11.21 -12.10 30.98
N GLU A 253 11.63 -13.21 31.56
CA GLU A 253 12.70 -14.04 30.95
C GLU A 253 12.15 -14.84 29.77
N THR A 254 12.86 -14.79 28.65
CA THR A 254 12.52 -15.57 27.46
C THR A 254 13.04 -17.00 27.55
N ALA A 255 12.30 -17.94 26.96
CA ALA A 255 12.80 -19.31 26.78
C ALA A 255 14.07 -19.31 25.89
N ARG A 256 14.93 -20.29 26.10
CA ARG A 256 16.12 -20.53 25.27
C ARG A 256 16.23 -21.99 24.93
N ASN A 257 16.60 -22.27 23.70
CA ASN A 257 16.93 -23.65 23.31
C ASN A 257 18.38 -24.03 23.75
N PRO A 258 18.79 -25.29 23.63
CA PRO A 258 20.14 -25.73 23.99
C PRO A 258 21.27 -25.02 23.23
N PHE A 259 20.98 -24.42 22.08
CA PHE A 259 21.94 -23.66 21.27
C PHE A 259 21.99 -22.17 21.64
N GLY A 260 21.19 -21.74 22.65
CA GLY A 260 21.13 -20.34 23.08
C GLY A 260 20.22 -19.43 22.25
N SER A 261 19.51 -19.96 21.26
CA SER A 261 18.52 -19.18 20.49
C SER A 261 17.34 -18.76 21.39
N ILE A 262 16.94 -17.51 21.26
CA ILE A 262 15.89 -16.90 22.08
C ILE A 262 14.53 -17.33 21.54
N GLY A 263 13.66 -17.81 22.42
CA GLY A 263 12.26 -18.13 22.15
C GLY A 263 11.30 -17.06 22.70
N GLY A 264 10.02 -17.39 22.78
CA GLY A 264 9.00 -16.55 23.38
C GLY A 264 9.13 -16.47 24.91
N ILE A 265 8.38 -15.54 25.52
CA ILE A 265 8.17 -15.48 26.95
C ILE A 265 7.26 -16.67 27.33
N PRO A 266 7.63 -17.54 28.29
CA PRO A 266 6.76 -18.61 28.76
C PRO A 266 5.43 -18.07 29.29
N GLU A 267 4.33 -18.76 29.01
CA GLU A 267 2.98 -18.35 29.43
C GLU A 267 2.87 -18.15 30.95
N ALA A 268 3.54 -18.97 31.74
CA ALA A 268 3.60 -18.83 33.20
C ALA A 268 4.15 -17.47 33.65
N CYS A 269 4.92 -16.76 32.86
CA CYS A 269 5.41 -15.41 33.20
C CYS A 269 4.30 -14.34 33.15
N PHE A 270 3.13 -14.65 32.60
CA PHE A 270 1.97 -13.78 32.56
C PHE A 270 0.94 -14.09 33.65
N ASP A 271 1.25 -15.06 34.53
CA ASP A 271 0.42 -15.33 35.71
C ASP A 271 0.45 -14.14 36.69
N GLU A 272 -0.70 -13.79 37.24
CA GLU A 272 -0.85 -12.64 38.13
C GLU A 272 0.06 -12.73 39.35
N THR A 273 0.18 -13.90 39.97
CA THR A 273 1.00 -14.11 41.15
C THR A 273 2.48 -13.89 40.80
N PHE A 274 2.94 -14.48 39.71
CA PHE A 274 4.29 -14.27 39.20
C PHE A 274 4.59 -12.80 38.92
N LEU A 275 3.69 -12.09 38.25
CA LEU A 275 3.87 -10.68 37.94
C LEU A 275 3.93 -9.82 39.21
N ARG A 276 3.05 -10.07 40.17
CA ARG A 276 3.04 -9.36 41.46
C ARG A 276 4.35 -9.56 42.23
N GLU A 277 4.87 -10.79 42.27
CA GLU A 277 6.17 -11.09 42.90
C GLU A 277 7.29 -10.31 42.19
N ARG A 278 7.36 -10.33 40.88
CA ARG A 278 8.37 -9.59 40.12
C ARG A 278 8.27 -8.07 40.29
N ILE A 279 7.07 -7.54 40.35
CA ILE A 279 6.83 -6.12 40.64
C ILE A 279 7.31 -5.80 42.06
N ALA A 280 6.96 -6.62 43.06
CA ALA A 280 7.36 -6.43 44.44
C ALA A 280 8.89 -6.45 44.64
N GLU A 281 9.61 -7.25 43.85
CA GLU A 281 11.09 -7.28 43.87
C GLU A 281 11.71 -5.97 43.36
N ARG A 282 11.06 -5.27 42.40
CA ARG A 282 11.60 -4.09 41.73
C ARG A 282 11.03 -2.77 42.25
N ALA A 283 9.77 -2.77 42.62
CA ALA A 283 9.02 -1.59 43.07
C ALA A 283 8.03 -2.00 44.18
N PRO A 284 8.52 -2.33 45.39
CA PRO A 284 7.67 -2.84 46.48
C PRO A 284 6.49 -1.92 46.83
N GLU A 285 6.69 -0.61 46.67
CA GLU A 285 5.63 0.39 46.95
C GLU A 285 4.47 0.34 45.94
N LYS A 286 4.66 -0.30 44.79
CA LYS A 286 3.67 -0.42 43.70
C LYS A 286 3.03 -1.81 43.61
N ALA A 287 3.46 -2.76 44.40
CA ALA A 287 2.97 -4.13 44.39
C ALA A 287 1.67 -4.33 45.25
N LYS A 288 1.10 -3.27 45.75
CA LYS A 288 -0.09 -3.31 46.64
C LYS A 288 -1.42 -3.42 45.87
#